data_387fdd4336ab3fd33c52ecc03096991f
#
_entry.id   387fdd4336ab3fd33c52ecc03096991f
#
_cell.length_a   1.000
_cell.length_b   1.000
_cell.length_c   1.000
_cell.angle_alpha   90.00
_cell.angle_beta   90.00
_cell.angle_gamma   90.00
#
_symmetry.space_group_name_H-M   'P 1'
#
loop_
_entity.id
_entity.type
_entity.pdbx_description
1 polymer ?
#
loop_
_entity_poly.entity_id
_entity_poly.type
_entity_poly.pdbx_seq_one_letter_code
_entity_poly.pdbx_strand_id
1 'polypeptide(L)'
;MPLAWAAPLDPQELKDYSNDWAAELTATSDTLVTSTFRLPSDAIAAGLEIDSQSATATGGVVFFDVNVADQDSTDWDDPTGTIFRIPHQITTTGGRRLEVSIFLTVMQK
;
A
#
# COMPACT_ATOMS: atom_id res chain seq x y z
N MET A 1 17.54 -2.39 -1.09
CA MET A 1 16.84 -1.12 -0.82
C MET A 1 15.38 -1.39 -0.49
N PRO A 2 14.84 -0.82 0.56
CA PRO A 2 13.41 -0.94 0.81
C PRO A 2 12.61 -0.22 -0.28
N LEU A 3 11.52 -0.83 -0.70
CA LEU A 3 10.60 -0.23 -1.65
C LEU A 3 9.72 0.79 -0.91
N ALA A 4 9.51 1.96 -1.50
CA ALA A 4 8.73 3.02 -0.89
C ALA A 4 7.97 3.80 -1.95
N TRP A 5 6.74 4.21 -1.63
CA TRP A 5 6.03 5.17 -2.46
C TRP A 5 6.59 6.57 -2.20
N ALA A 6 6.86 7.31 -3.28
CA ALA A 6 7.49 8.62 -3.19
C ALA A 6 6.55 9.71 -2.67
N ALA A 7 5.25 9.62 -3.02
CA ALA A 7 4.28 10.63 -2.64
C ALA A 7 3.68 10.32 -1.28
N PRO A 8 3.79 11.21 -0.28
CA PRO A 8 3.16 10.98 1.01
C PRO A 8 1.64 11.18 0.94
N LEU A 9 0.92 10.50 1.83
CA LEU A 9 -0.52 10.68 2.01
C LEU A 9 -0.76 11.74 3.08
N ASP A 10 -1.52 12.78 2.75
CA ASP A 10 -2.06 13.69 3.76
C ASP A 10 -3.26 13.02 4.43
N PRO A 11 -3.42 13.12 5.77
CA PRO A 11 -4.57 12.51 6.45
C PRO A 11 -5.93 12.96 5.95
N GLN A 12 -6.00 14.09 5.27
CA GLN A 12 -7.24 14.62 4.70
C GLN A 12 -7.50 14.12 3.28
N GLU A 13 -6.57 13.35 2.70
CA GLU A 13 -6.67 12.88 1.32
C GLU A 13 -7.21 11.45 1.23
N LEU A 14 -7.91 11.19 0.13
CA LEU A 14 -8.14 9.84 -0.40
C LEU A 14 -7.26 9.72 -1.64
N LYS A 15 -6.27 8.84 -1.61
CA LYS A 15 -5.24 8.80 -2.66
C LYS A 15 -4.88 7.39 -3.04
N ASP A 16 -4.63 7.19 -4.34
CA ASP A 16 -4.28 5.89 -4.89
C ASP A 16 -2.76 5.69 -4.99
N TYR A 17 -2.38 4.45 -4.78
CA TYR A 17 -1.01 3.96 -4.91
C TYR A 17 -1.03 2.65 -5.67
N SER A 18 0.05 2.32 -6.34
CA SER A 18 0.13 1.09 -7.13
C SER A 18 1.46 0.40 -6.94
N ASN A 19 1.47 -0.91 -7.24
CA ASN A 19 2.69 -1.70 -7.31
C ASN A 19 2.59 -2.67 -8.49
N ASP A 20 3.69 -2.83 -9.21
CA ASP A 20 3.75 -3.62 -10.43
C ASP A 20 4.73 -4.79 -10.24
N TRP A 21 4.27 -5.99 -10.59
CA TRP A 21 5.05 -7.22 -10.53
C TRP A 21 5.49 -7.71 -11.91
N ALA A 22 5.42 -6.84 -12.94
CA ALA A 22 5.68 -7.24 -14.34
C ALA A 22 7.03 -7.93 -14.52
N ALA A 23 8.08 -7.45 -13.87
CA ALA A 23 9.42 -8.03 -14.01
C ALA A 23 9.47 -9.47 -13.49
N GLU A 24 8.90 -9.72 -12.33
CA GLU A 24 8.85 -11.05 -11.71
C GLU A 24 7.97 -12.01 -12.52
N LEU A 25 6.82 -11.53 -12.96
CA LEU A 25 5.90 -12.34 -13.77
C LEU A 25 6.53 -12.73 -15.11
N THR A 26 7.21 -11.80 -15.76
CA THR A 26 7.91 -12.06 -17.03
C THR A 26 9.05 -13.06 -16.82
N ALA A 27 9.82 -12.90 -15.75
CA ALA A 27 10.97 -13.77 -15.45
C ALA A 27 10.55 -15.23 -15.26
N THR A 28 9.33 -15.48 -14.77
CA THR A 28 8.81 -16.83 -14.53
C THR A 28 7.79 -17.27 -15.57
N SER A 29 7.55 -16.47 -16.60
CA SER A 29 6.52 -16.70 -17.63
C SER A 29 5.15 -16.99 -17.01
N ASP A 30 4.79 -16.18 -16.01
CA ASP A 30 3.58 -16.39 -15.21
C ASP A 30 2.58 -15.24 -15.39
N THR A 31 1.37 -15.44 -14.91
CA THR A 31 0.31 -14.40 -14.95
C THR A 31 -0.31 -14.24 -13.57
N LEU A 32 -0.76 -13.04 -13.28
CA LEU A 32 -1.35 -12.66 -12.00
C LEU A 32 -2.80 -13.17 -11.91
N VAL A 33 -3.15 -13.75 -10.77
CA VAL A 33 -4.52 -14.18 -10.46
C VAL A 33 -5.17 -13.25 -9.43
N THR A 34 -4.49 -12.99 -8.29
CA THR A 34 -5.02 -12.11 -7.26
C THR A 34 -3.98 -11.09 -6.82
N SER A 35 -4.46 -9.97 -6.30
CA SER A 35 -3.64 -8.90 -5.74
C SER A 35 -4.29 -8.40 -4.45
N THR A 36 -3.53 -8.35 -3.37
CA THR A 36 -4.05 -7.92 -2.06
C THR A 36 -3.03 -7.07 -1.34
N PHE A 37 -3.42 -5.84 -1.00
CA PHE A 37 -2.71 -4.99 -0.05
C PHE A 37 -3.33 -5.18 1.33
N ARG A 38 -2.50 -5.19 2.37
CA ARG A 38 -2.97 -5.35 3.75
C ARG A 38 -2.45 -4.21 4.62
N LEU A 39 -3.17 -3.92 5.70
CA LEU A 39 -2.72 -2.94 6.70
C LEU A 39 -2.04 -3.66 7.86
N PRO A 40 -0.84 -3.22 8.28
CA PRO A 40 -0.25 -3.70 9.52
C PRO A 40 -1.04 -3.17 10.72
N SER A 41 -0.88 -3.83 11.87
CA SER A 41 -1.64 -3.48 13.07
C SER A 41 -1.39 -2.04 13.56
N ASP A 42 -0.17 -1.52 13.42
CA ASP A 42 0.14 -0.14 13.79
C ASP A 42 -0.58 0.88 12.90
N ALA A 43 -0.74 0.57 11.62
CA ALA A 43 -1.48 1.44 10.70
C ALA A 43 -2.97 1.46 11.05
N ILE A 44 -3.55 0.30 11.35
CA ILE A 44 -4.95 0.20 11.77
C ILE A 44 -5.17 1.00 13.06
N ALA A 45 -4.27 0.85 14.03
CA ALA A 45 -4.36 1.55 15.30
C ALA A 45 -4.27 3.07 15.14
N ALA A 46 -3.52 3.55 14.15
CA ALA A 46 -3.37 4.98 13.85
C ALA A 46 -4.55 5.55 13.05
N GLY A 47 -5.42 4.69 12.50
CA GLY A 47 -6.59 5.10 11.75
C GLY A 47 -6.45 5.04 10.23
N LEU A 48 -5.35 4.51 9.71
CA LEU A 48 -5.19 4.31 8.27
C LEU A 48 -6.19 3.25 7.80
N GLU A 49 -6.79 3.48 6.64
CA GLU A 49 -7.79 2.59 6.05
C GLU A 49 -7.48 2.33 4.59
N ILE A 50 -7.87 1.14 4.12
CA ILE A 50 -7.96 0.86 2.70
C ILE A 50 -9.41 1.12 2.28
N ASP A 51 -9.63 2.17 1.48
CA ASP A 51 -10.94 2.49 0.94
C ASP A 51 -11.36 1.47 -0.10
N SER A 52 -10.47 1.17 -1.04
CA SER A 52 -10.71 0.18 -2.08
C SER A 52 -9.39 -0.32 -2.64
N GLN A 53 -9.44 -1.47 -3.28
CA GLN A 53 -8.29 -1.99 -4.01
C GLN A 53 -8.74 -2.89 -5.15
N SER A 54 -7.90 -3.00 -6.18
CA SER A 54 -8.18 -3.83 -7.34
C SER A 54 -6.89 -4.34 -7.96
N ALA A 55 -6.99 -5.50 -8.63
CA ALA A 55 -5.88 -6.03 -9.40
C ALA A 55 -5.79 -5.32 -10.75
N THR A 56 -4.55 -5.17 -11.23
CA THR A 56 -4.26 -4.80 -12.62
C THR A 56 -3.73 -6.05 -13.33
N ALA A 57 -3.38 -5.93 -14.61
CA ALA A 57 -2.85 -7.06 -15.37
C ALA A 57 -1.56 -7.63 -14.75
N THR A 58 -0.73 -6.81 -14.13
CA THR A 58 0.58 -7.22 -13.61
C THR A 58 0.82 -6.77 -12.16
N GLY A 59 -0.19 -6.24 -11.47
CA GLY A 59 0.00 -5.76 -10.12
C GLY A 59 -1.30 -5.39 -9.43
N GLY A 60 -1.32 -4.25 -8.74
CA GLY A 60 -2.50 -3.78 -8.05
C GLY A 60 -2.49 -2.29 -7.79
N VAL A 61 -3.69 -1.78 -7.54
CA VAL A 61 -3.95 -0.38 -7.14
C VAL A 61 -4.68 -0.42 -5.82
N VAL A 62 -4.31 0.45 -4.90
CA VAL A 62 -4.96 0.59 -3.59
C VAL A 62 -5.22 2.06 -3.31
N PHE A 63 -6.40 2.36 -2.76
CA PHE A 63 -6.74 3.69 -2.28
C PHE A 63 -6.66 3.70 -0.76
N PHE A 64 -5.84 4.59 -0.22
CA PHE A 64 -5.72 4.79 1.22
C PHE A 64 -6.37 6.10 1.64
N ASP A 65 -6.93 6.10 2.84
CA ASP A 65 -7.33 7.31 3.54
C ASP A 65 -7.13 7.11 5.05
N VAL A 66 -7.34 8.17 5.82
CA VAL A 66 -7.37 8.10 7.28
C VAL A 66 -8.81 8.28 7.72
N ASN A 67 -9.29 7.48 8.67
CA ASN A 67 -10.67 7.58 9.12
C ASN A 67 -10.93 8.96 9.74
N VAL A 68 -12.18 9.42 9.65
CA VAL A 68 -12.56 10.79 10.03
C VAL A 68 -12.16 11.13 11.46
N ALA A 69 -12.27 10.18 12.39
CA ALA A 69 -11.96 10.41 13.79
C ALA A 69 -10.47 10.67 14.05
N ASP A 70 -9.60 10.21 13.14
CA ASP A 70 -8.15 10.28 13.31
C ASP A 70 -7.46 11.26 12.36
N GLN A 71 -8.20 11.94 11.48
CA GLN A 71 -7.60 12.85 10.48
C GLN A 71 -6.83 14.02 11.10
N ASP A 72 -7.26 14.47 12.28
CA ASP A 72 -6.63 15.59 12.98
C ASP A 72 -5.73 15.13 14.13
N SER A 73 -5.36 13.86 14.16
CA SER A 73 -4.49 13.30 15.20
C SER A 73 -3.12 13.98 15.20
N THR A 74 -2.52 14.13 16.39
CA THR A 74 -1.15 14.61 16.53
C THR A 74 -0.12 13.64 15.96
N ASP A 75 -0.51 12.39 15.69
CA ASP A 75 0.36 11.40 15.03
C ASP A 75 0.88 11.90 13.68
N TRP A 76 0.14 12.82 13.02
CA TRP A 76 0.50 13.32 11.69
C TRP A 76 1.30 14.62 11.71
N ASP A 77 1.62 15.13 12.90
CA ASP A 77 2.31 16.42 13.06
C ASP A 77 3.82 16.34 12.86
N ASP A 78 4.36 15.13 12.81
CA ASP A 78 5.80 14.93 12.59
C ASP A 78 6.17 15.43 11.18
N PRO A 79 7.12 16.39 11.05
CA PRO A 79 7.50 16.92 9.74
C PRO A 79 8.16 15.89 8.82
N THR A 80 8.64 14.77 9.36
CA THR A 80 9.18 13.66 8.56
C THR A 80 8.12 12.62 8.22
N GLY A 81 6.92 12.75 8.78
CA GLY A 81 5.81 11.83 8.58
C GLY A 81 5.89 10.58 9.45
N THR A 82 4.82 9.82 9.42
CA THR A 82 4.73 8.50 10.04
C THR A 82 4.78 7.45 8.95
N ILE A 83 5.66 6.46 9.08
CA ILE A 83 5.91 5.47 8.04
C ILE A 83 5.31 4.14 8.43
N PHE A 84 4.53 3.56 7.52
CA PHE A 84 3.95 2.24 7.67
C PHE A 84 4.47 1.30 6.60
N ARG A 85 4.64 0.02 6.96
CA ARG A 85 5.05 -1.02 6.03
C ARG A 85 3.80 -1.73 5.52
N ILE A 86 3.50 -1.54 4.22
CA ILE A 86 2.29 -2.07 3.60
C ILE A 86 2.66 -3.32 2.78
N PRO A 87 2.24 -4.52 3.19
CA PRO A 87 2.48 -5.72 2.40
C PRO A 87 1.55 -5.76 1.19
N HIS A 88 2.11 -6.09 0.04
CA HIS A 88 1.37 -6.36 -1.19
C HIS A 88 1.67 -7.80 -1.61
N GLN A 89 0.64 -8.61 -1.64
CA GLN A 89 0.75 -10.03 -2.00
C GLN A 89 0.00 -10.30 -3.30
N ILE A 90 0.60 -11.09 -4.16
CA ILE A 90 -0.08 -11.61 -5.35
C ILE A 90 -0.04 -13.13 -5.36
N THR A 91 -1.02 -13.73 -6.02
CA THR A 91 -0.97 -15.15 -6.40
C THR A 91 -0.98 -15.24 -7.91
N THR A 92 -0.40 -16.32 -8.43
CA THR A 92 -0.19 -16.46 -9.86
C THR A 92 -0.79 -17.77 -10.38
N THR A 93 -1.01 -17.83 -11.70
CA THR A 93 -1.52 -19.03 -12.38
C THR A 93 -0.59 -20.23 -12.17
N GLY A 94 0.72 -19.99 -12.09
CA GLY A 94 1.71 -21.03 -11.84
C GLY A 94 1.75 -21.54 -10.39
N GLY A 95 0.86 -21.07 -9.53
CA GLY A 95 0.79 -21.53 -8.14
C GLY A 95 1.74 -20.79 -7.19
N ARG A 96 2.32 -19.69 -7.61
CA ARG A 96 3.21 -18.87 -6.77
C ARG A 96 2.43 -17.88 -5.94
N ARG A 97 2.96 -17.62 -4.76
CA ARG A 97 2.48 -16.54 -3.88
C ARG A 97 3.67 -15.65 -3.57
N LEU A 98 3.63 -14.42 -4.02
CA LEU A 98 4.74 -13.47 -3.90
C LEU A 98 4.29 -12.27 -3.06
N GLU A 99 5.20 -11.76 -2.24
CA GLU A 99 4.90 -10.64 -1.37
C GLU A 99 6.07 -9.68 -1.30
N VAL A 100 5.77 -8.39 -1.27
CA VAL A 100 6.74 -7.32 -1.02
C VAL A 100 6.10 -6.33 -0.05
N SER A 101 6.90 -5.71 0.81
CA SER A 101 6.44 -4.62 1.66
C SER A 101 6.88 -3.30 1.08
N ILE A 102 5.95 -2.33 1.05
CA ILE A 102 6.17 -1.00 0.50
C ILE A 102 5.94 0.01 1.62
N PHE A 103 6.89 0.92 1.84
CA PHE A 103 6.74 1.96 2.85
C PHE A 103 5.82 3.07 2.35
N LEU A 104 4.79 3.37 3.15
CA LEU A 104 3.88 4.50 2.95
C LEU A 104 4.16 5.52 4.04
N THR A 105 4.42 6.77 3.64
CA THR A 105 4.53 7.88 4.57
C THR A 105 3.20 8.63 4.63
N VAL A 106 2.70 8.83 5.85
CA VAL A 106 1.51 9.65 6.11
C VAL A 106 1.97 10.89 6.87
N MET A 107 1.66 12.07 6.35
CA MET A 107 2.09 13.32 6.96
C MET A 107 1.15 14.46 6.59
N GLN A 108 0.98 15.38 7.51
CA GLN A 108 0.21 16.63 7.30
C GLN A 108 1.00 17.51 6.33
N LYS A 109 0.40 17.84 5.20
CA LYS A 109 1.00 18.73 4.19
C LYS A 109 0.68 20.20 4.41
#